data_c462c4225dd40e7438925360b440b727
#
_entry.id   c462c4225dd40e7438925360b440b727
#
_cell.length_a   1.000
_cell.length_b   1.000
_cell.length_c   1.000
_cell.angle_alpha   90.00
_cell.angle_beta   90.00
_cell.angle_gamma   90.00
#
_symmetry.space_group_name_H-M   'P 1'
#
loop_
_entity.id
_entity.type
_entity.pdbx_description
1 polymer ?
#
loop_
_entity_poly.entity_id
_entity_poly.type
_entity_poly.pdbx_seq_one_letter_code
_entity_poly.pdbx_strand_id
1 'polypeptide(L)'
;VWEGADVDLNRLPIQTCWPGDAGPLVTWGLTVTRGPNKSRQNLGIYRQQLIGRNKLIMRWLAHRGGALDFREFALQNPGKPYPVAVVLGADPATTLGAVTPVPDSLSEYQFAGLLRGSRTELAKCLTPGVDTLQVPARAEIVLEGFIYPQEGTPAPAPAGAPPRPRPPPPPPPPPPPRPAGNASATYEHALEGPYGDHTGYYNEQEWFPVFTVERITMRRDAIYHSTYTGKPPDEPAVLGVALNEVFVPLLQKQFTEITDFYLPPEGCSYRMAIVQMKKSYAGHAKRVMFGVWSFLRQFMYTKFIVVVDEDVNIRDWKEVIWAITTRVDPVRDTVMVDSTPIDYLDFASPVAGLGSKMGLDATNKWPGETSREWGRPIEMDAAVKARVDRLWQEIGL
;
A
#
# COMPACT_ATOMS: atom_id res chain seq x y z
N VAL A 1 -3.48 28.02 15.57
CA VAL A 1 -4.26 26.93 16.19
C VAL A 1 -5.74 27.24 16.01
N TRP A 2 -6.54 26.25 15.59
CA TRP A 2 -8.00 26.31 15.55
C TRP A 2 -8.54 25.28 16.53
N GLU A 3 -9.53 25.64 17.33
CA GLU A 3 -10.08 24.79 18.39
C GLU A 3 -11.62 24.89 18.45
N GLY A 4 -12.28 23.82 18.82
CA GLY A 4 -13.73 23.80 19.02
C GLY A 4 -14.51 24.32 17.81
N ALA A 5 -15.25 25.41 18.01
CA ALA A 5 -16.05 26.01 16.93
C ALA A 5 -15.24 26.62 15.78
N ASP A 6 -13.97 26.88 15.97
CA ASP A 6 -13.10 27.46 14.93
C ASP A 6 -12.51 26.38 13.99
N VAL A 7 -12.62 25.10 14.36
CA VAL A 7 -12.18 23.98 13.51
C VAL A 7 -13.03 23.92 12.25
N ASP A 8 -12.39 24.12 11.11
CA ASP A 8 -13.05 24.04 9.80
C ASP A 8 -12.10 23.50 8.73
N LEU A 9 -12.24 22.21 8.42
CA LEU A 9 -11.43 21.52 7.43
C LEU A 9 -11.65 22.03 6.00
N ASN A 10 -12.78 22.72 5.72
CA ASN A 10 -13.02 23.32 4.41
C ASN A 10 -12.09 24.51 4.12
N ARG A 11 -11.39 25.01 5.13
CA ARG A 11 -10.37 26.07 4.97
C ARG A 11 -9.00 25.52 4.55
N LEU A 12 -8.83 24.20 4.59
CA LEU A 12 -7.65 23.53 4.05
C LEU A 12 -7.87 23.21 2.56
N PRO A 13 -6.83 23.26 1.73
CA PRO A 13 -6.95 22.98 0.29
C PRO A 13 -7.06 21.48 0.00
N ILE A 14 -8.04 20.82 0.61
CA ILE A 14 -8.30 19.39 0.44
C ILE A 14 -8.92 19.20 -0.95
N GLN A 15 -8.25 18.44 -1.79
CA GLN A 15 -8.58 18.29 -3.20
C GLN A 15 -9.62 17.19 -3.47
N THR A 16 -10.39 17.36 -4.55
CA THR A 16 -11.11 16.27 -5.23
C THR A 16 -10.34 15.96 -6.50
N CYS A 17 -9.82 14.72 -6.64
CA CYS A 17 -8.90 14.38 -7.72
C CYS A 17 -9.61 14.03 -9.03
N TRP A 18 -10.71 13.26 -8.94
CA TRP A 18 -11.38 12.70 -10.11
C TRP A 18 -12.87 13.09 -10.15
N PRO A 19 -13.47 13.21 -11.35
CA PRO A 19 -14.88 13.61 -11.48
C PRO A 19 -15.89 12.70 -10.78
N GLY A 20 -15.54 11.42 -10.59
CA GLY A 20 -16.40 10.45 -9.92
C GLY A 20 -16.10 10.26 -8.42
N ASP A 21 -15.17 11.05 -7.85
CA ASP A 21 -14.85 11.01 -6.43
C ASP A 21 -16.05 11.51 -5.60
N ALA A 22 -16.28 10.86 -4.47
CA ALA A 22 -17.39 11.21 -3.57
C ALA A 22 -17.27 12.59 -2.92
N GLY A 23 -16.09 13.21 -2.96
CA GLY A 23 -15.81 14.54 -2.40
C GLY A 23 -14.34 14.75 -2.11
N PRO A 24 -13.97 15.82 -1.38
CA PRO A 24 -12.59 16.13 -1.05
C PRO A 24 -11.93 15.02 -0.23
N LEU A 25 -10.67 14.70 -0.55
CA LEU A 25 -9.93 13.59 0.01
C LEU A 25 -8.56 14.06 0.56
N VAL A 26 -8.31 13.80 1.83
CA VAL A 26 -6.97 13.85 2.39
C VAL A 26 -6.23 12.60 1.94
N THR A 27 -5.25 12.76 1.07
CA THR A 27 -4.54 11.64 0.42
C THR A 27 -3.35 11.15 1.25
N TRP A 28 -2.58 12.06 1.83
CA TRP A 28 -1.37 11.76 2.61
C TRP A 28 -1.54 12.09 4.10
N GLY A 29 -2.63 11.66 4.69
CA GLY A 29 -2.85 11.74 6.13
C GLY A 29 -2.03 10.71 6.89
N LEU A 30 -0.89 11.11 7.47
CA LEU A 30 -0.09 10.27 8.35
C LEU A 30 -0.82 10.13 9.68
N THR A 31 -1.48 9.03 9.89
CA THR A 31 -2.33 8.78 11.06
C THR A 31 -1.54 8.11 12.16
N VAL A 32 -1.60 8.71 13.34
CA VAL A 32 -0.97 8.22 14.56
C VAL A 32 -2.04 7.62 15.47
N THR A 33 -1.83 6.36 15.85
CA THR A 33 -2.70 5.63 16.79
C THR A 33 -1.86 4.87 17.81
N ARG A 34 -2.52 4.40 18.87
CA ARG A 34 -1.91 3.49 19.84
C ARG A 34 -2.96 2.53 20.36
N GLY A 35 -2.66 1.24 20.28
CA GLY A 35 -3.46 0.21 20.94
C GLY A 35 -3.30 0.28 22.48
N PRO A 36 -4.28 -0.17 23.25
CA PRO A 36 -4.32 0.00 24.72
C PRO A 36 -3.18 -0.70 25.46
N ASN A 37 -2.64 -1.78 24.88
CA ASN A 37 -1.57 -2.57 25.48
C ASN A 37 -0.21 -2.37 24.77
N LYS A 38 -0.08 -1.34 23.94
CA LYS A 38 1.12 -1.08 23.16
C LYS A 38 1.93 0.08 23.72
N SER A 39 3.21 -0.13 23.95
CA SER A 39 4.15 0.93 24.31
C SER A 39 4.48 1.84 23.12
N ARG A 40 4.50 1.29 21.90
CA ARG A 40 4.76 2.03 20.67
C ARG A 40 3.48 2.57 20.03
N GLN A 41 3.60 3.68 19.34
CA GLN A 41 2.57 4.19 18.45
C GLN A 41 2.69 3.55 17.08
N ASN A 42 1.56 3.39 16.40
CA ASN A 42 1.50 3.10 14.99
C ASN A 42 1.48 4.42 14.20
N LEU A 43 2.20 4.47 13.11
CA LEU A 43 2.16 5.52 12.11
C LEU A 43 1.84 4.89 10.77
N GLY A 44 0.79 5.35 10.10
CA GLY A 44 0.42 4.83 8.79
C GLY A 44 -0.24 5.87 7.91
N ILE A 45 -0.08 5.75 6.59
CA ILE A 45 -0.84 6.57 5.65
C ILE A 45 -2.18 5.92 5.39
N TYR A 46 -3.25 6.68 5.63
CA TYR A 46 -4.62 6.28 5.33
C TYR A 46 -5.34 7.46 4.69
N ARG A 47 -6.04 7.22 3.60
CA ARG A 47 -6.85 8.26 2.97
C ARG A 47 -8.07 8.56 3.85
N GLN A 48 -8.53 9.82 3.83
CA GLN A 48 -9.62 10.29 4.67
C GLN A 48 -10.56 11.17 3.86
N GLN A 49 -11.82 10.77 3.78
CA GLN A 49 -12.86 11.52 3.09
C GLN A 49 -13.40 12.64 3.98
N LEU A 50 -13.39 13.87 3.49
CA LEU A 50 -14.04 14.99 4.15
C LEU A 50 -15.57 14.87 4.00
N ILE A 51 -16.30 14.83 5.13
CA ILE A 51 -17.76 14.73 5.15
C ILE A 51 -18.46 15.84 5.96
N GLY A 52 -17.70 16.73 6.55
CA GLY A 52 -18.24 17.82 7.31
C GLY A 52 -17.17 18.81 7.76
N ARG A 53 -17.59 19.88 8.42
CA ARG A 53 -16.70 20.93 8.85
C ARG A 53 -15.50 20.44 9.65
N ASN A 54 -15.70 19.42 10.49
CA ASN A 54 -14.67 18.83 11.34
C ASN A 54 -14.69 17.31 11.34
N LYS A 55 -15.23 16.67 10.29
CA LYS A 55 -15.38 15.21 10.22
C LYS A 55 -14.73 14.61 8.99
N LEU A 56 -13.96 13.57 9.22
CA LEU A 56 -13.28 12.76 8.21
C LEU A 56 -13.64 11.28 8.38
N ILE A 57 -13.89 10.57 7.28
CA ILE A 57 -14.00 9.11 7.31
C ILE A 57 -12.61 8.51 7.20
N MET A 58 -12.25 7.63 8.14
CA MET A 58 -10.94 6.97 8.19
C MET A 58 -10.98 5.64 7.44
N ARG A 59 -10.42 5.56 6.24
CA ARG A 59 -10.40 4.30 5.50
C ARG A 59 -9.41 3.30 6.10
N TRP A 60 -9.86 2.60 7.10
CA TRP A 60 -9.08 1.62 7.84
C TRP A 60 -9.44 0.19 7.45
N LEU A 61 -8.73 -0.37 6.49
CA LEU A 61 -8.85 -1.79 6.16
C LEU A 61 -8.53 -2.66 7.38
N ALA A 62 -9.31 -3.69 7.60
CA ALA A 62 -9.34 -4.49 8.83
C ALA A 62 -7.98 -5.05 9.32
N HIS A 63 -7.03 -5.23 8.40
CA HIS A 63 -5.70 -5.77 8.68
C HIS A 63 -4.60 -4.71 8.90
N ARG A 64 -4.92 -3.41 8.78
CA ARG A 64 -3.97 -2.32 8.96
C ARG A 64 -3.79 -1.95 10.43
N GLY A 65 -2.60 -1.42 10.76
CA GLY A 65 -2.21 -1.11 12.15
C GLY A 65 -3.21 -0.22 12.89
N GLY A 66 -3.67 0.88 12.29
CA GLY A 66 -4.67 1.77 12.89
C GLY A 66 -6.01 1.07 13.18
N ALA A 67 -6.48 0.21 12.25
CA ALA A 67 -7.70 -0.58 12.44
C ALA A 67 -7.56 -1.61 13.57
N LEU A 68 -6.38 -2.22 13.69
CA LEU A 68 -6.09 -3.19 14.76
C LEU A 68 -6.06 -2.50 16.12
N ASP A 69 -5.38 -1.35 16.23
CA ASP A 69 -5.32 -0.55 17.45
C ASP A 69 -6.72 -0.10 17.90
N PHE A 70 -7.51 0.41 16.96
CA PHE A 70 -8.89 0.84 17.23
C PHE A 70 -9.79 -0.32 17.69
N ARG A 71 -9.71 -1.47 17.03
CA ARG A 71 -10.49 -2.65 17.40
C ARG A 71 -10.14 -3.15 18.79
N GLU A 72 -8.86 -3.23 19.12
CA GLU A 72 -8.39 -3.62 20.45
C GLU A 72 -8.85 -2.64 21.53
N PHE A 73 -8.76 -1.33 21.23
CA PHE A 73 -9.25 -0.30 22.14
C PHE A 73 -10.77 -0.40 22.36
N ALA A 74 -11.54 -0.55 21.30
CA ALA A 74 -13.02 -0.64 21.37
C ALA A 74 -13.49 -1.83 22.20
N LEU A 75 -12.77 -2.94 22.16
CA LEU A 75 -13.06 -4.14 22.98
C LEU A 75 -12.72 -3.93 24.45
N GLN A 76 -11.62 -3.25 24.77
CA GLN A 76 -11.17 -3.05 26.15
C GLN A 76 -11.76 -1.81 26.82
N ASN A 77 -12.21 -0.83 26.04
CA ASN A 77 -12.74 0.44 26.52
C ASN A 77 -14.10 0.76 25.86
N PRO A 78 -15.10 -0.09 26.02
CA PRO A 78 -16.40 0.12 25.37
C PRO A 78 -17.00 1.48 25.76
N GLY A 79 -17.47 2.23 24.78
CA GLY A 79 -18.12 3.53 24.98
C GLY A 79 -17.18 4.71 25.28
N LYS A 80 -15.85 4.52 25.21
CA LYS A 80 -14.90 5.63 25.34
C LYS A 80 -14.46 6.15 23.97
N PRO A 81 -14.28 7.48 23.82
CA PRO A 81 -13.70 8.07 22.61
C PRO A 81 -12.29 7.51 22.34
N TYR A 82 -11.99 7.16 21.10
CA TYR A 82 -10.67 6.68 20.69
C TYR A 82 -9.82 7.82 20.16
N PRO A 83 -8.67 8.12 20.79
CA PRO A 83 -7.82 9.23 20.38
C PRO A 83 -7.08 8.94 19.08
N VAL A 84 -7.05 9.91 18.18
CA VAL A 84 -6.36 9.87 16.89
C VAL A 84 -5.69 11.21 16.62
N ALA A 85 -4.51 11.18 16.04
CA ALA A 85 -3.89 12.36 15.44
C ALA A 85 -3.56 12.08 13.96
N VAL A 86 -3.71 13.11 13.12
CA VAL A 86 -3.37 13.04 11.69
C VAL A 86 -2.41 14.17 11.37
N VAL A 87 -1.30 13.81 10.74
CA VAL A 87 -0.26 14.74 10.30
C VAL A 87 -0.35 14.92 8.79
N LEU A 88 -0.47 16.17 8.36
CA LEU A 88 -0.42 16.55 6.95
C LEU A 88 0.90 17.32 6.74
N GLY A 89 1.79 16.73 5.96
CA GLY A 89 3.15 17.26 5.74
C GLY A 89 4.14 16.86 6.84
N ALA A 90 5.00 15.91 6.50
CA ALA A 90 6.16 15.49 7.28
C ALA A 90 7.38 15.36 6.34
N ASP A 91 8.56 15.15 6.91
CA ASP A 91 9.75 14.89 6.09
C ASP A 91 9.63 13.56 5.31
N PRO A 92 10.35 13.44 4.18
CA PRO A 92 10.25 12.25 3.32
C PRO A 92 10.55 10.93 4.03
N ALA A 93 11.52 10.90 4.94
CA ALA A 93 11.86 9.67 5.67
C ALA A 93 10.71 9.22 6.60
N THR A 94 10.02 10.17 7.23
CA THR A 94 8.82 9.89 8.05
C THR A 94 7.67 9.40 7.17
N THR A 95 7.47 9.98 6.00
CA THR A 95 6.46 9.56 5.03
C THR A 95 6.73 8.14 4.53
N LEU A 96 7.98 7.83 4.15
CA LEU A 96 8.39 6.47 3.77
C LEU A 96 8.22 5.48 4.94
N GLY A 97 8.56 5.89 6.17
CA GLY A 97 8.34 5.06 7.35
C GLY A 97 6.88 4.67 7.54
N ALA A 98 5.95 5.59 7.27
CA ALA A 98 4.51 5.36 7.43
C ALA A 98 3.91 4.39 6.39
N VAL A 99 4.54 4.20 5.23
CA VAL A 99 4.08 3.24 4.19
C VAL A 99 4.85 1.93 4.21
N THR A 100 6.00 1.89 4.88
CA THR A 100 6.86 0.71 4.92
C THR A 100 6.29 -0.34 5.86
N PRO A 101 6.14 -1.60 5.42
CA PRO A 101 5.71 -2.69 6.29
C PRO A 101 6.85 -3.12 7.24
N VAL A 102 7.07 -2.36 8.30
CA VAL A 102 8.06 -2.70 9.32
C VAL A 102 7.55 -3.81 10.24
N PRO A 103 8.44 -4.66 10.80
CA PRO A 103 8.06 -5.64 11.82
C PRO A 103 7.46 -4.98 13.07
N ASP A 104 6.58 -5.70 13.75
CA ASP A 104 5.91 -5.19 14.98
C ASP A 104 6.89 -4.80 16.12
N SER A 105 8.11 -5.29 16.09
CA SER A 105 9.19 -4.92 17.01
C SER A 105 9.85 -3.58 16.71
N LEU A 106 9.63 -3.00 15.54
CA LEU A 106 10.21 -1.73 15.09
C LEU A 106 9.11 -0.69 14.88
N SER A 107 9.27 0.50 15.48
CA SER A 107 8.37 1.61 15.22
C SER A 107 8.69 2.26 13.88
N GLU A 108 7.66 2.72 13.16
CA GLU A 108 7.79 3.50 11.93
C GLU A 108 8.65 4.76 12.15
N TYR A 109 8.57 5.37 13.31
CA TYR A 109 9.44 6.49 13.68
C TYR A 109 10.91 6.10 13.85
N GLN A 110 11.18 4.92 14.40
CA GLN A 110 12.55 4.39 14.48
C GLN A 110 13.08 4.07 13.09
N PHE A 111 12.25 3.47 12.24
CA PHE A 111 12.62 3.20 10.86
C PHE A 111 12.88 4.49 10.06
N ALA A 112 12.03 5.50 10.20
CA ALA A 112 12.26 6.82 9.63
C ALA A 112 13.59 7.44 10.12
N GLY A 113 13.91 7.23 11.40
CA GLY A 113 15.18 7.66 11.97
C GLY A 113 16.40 6.93 11.36
N LEU A 114 16.27 5.64 11.07
CA LEU A 114 17.31 4.87 10.37
C LEU A 114 17.53 5.40 8.95
N LEU A 115 16.45 5.64 8.20
CA LEU A 115 16.53 6.21 6.84
C LEU A 115 17.17 7.60 6.81
N ARG A 116 16.86 8.42 7.81
CA ARG A 116 17.37 9.80 7.92
C ARG A 116 18.79 9.88 8.46
N GLY A 117 19.26 8.85 9.16
CA GLY A 117 20.51 8.88 9.91
C GLY A 117 20.46 9.68 11.22
N SER A 118 19.26 10.07 11.69
CA SER A 118 19.05 10.82 12.91
C SER A 118 17.68 10.50 13.54
N ARG A 119 17.54 10.66 14.85
CA ARG A 119 16.28 10.40 15.56
C ARG A 119 15.14 11.26 15.02
N THR A 120 13.94 10.69 14.93
CA THR A 120 12.73 11.47 14.67
C THR A 120 12.34 12.26 15.91
N GLU A 121 12.35 13.59 15.81
CA GLU A 121 11.89 14.48 16.87
C GLU A 121 10.35 14.42 16.93
N LEU A 122 9.81 14.23 18.14
CA LEU A 122 8.37 14.13 18.38
C LEU A 122 7.90 15.21 19.35
N ALA A 123 6.70 15.71 19.12
CA ALA A 123 5.96 16.60 20.00
C ALA A 123 4.69 15.92 20.48
N LYS A 124 4.26 16.21 21.71
CA LYS A 124 2.97 15.73 22.22
C LYS A 124 1.82 16.48 21.55
N CYS A 125 0.74 15.76 21.30
CA CYS A 125 -0.54 16.39 20.96
C CYS A 125 -1.03 17.29 22.10
N LEU A 126 -1.82 18.30 21.76
CA LEU A 126 -2.24 19.34 22.70
C LEU A 126 -3.68 19.14 23.22
N THR A 127 -4.48 18.36 22.51
CA THR A 127 -5.87 18.08 22.88
C THR A 127 -5.92 17.14 24.08
N PRO A 128 -6.61 17.49 25.19
CA PRO A 128 -6.78 16.61 26.33
C PRO A 128 -7.35 15.24 25.92
N GLY A 129 -6.71 14.16 26.37
CA GLY A 129 -7.05 12.79 25.96
C GLY A 129 -6.37 12.31 24.67
N VAL A 130 -5.91 13.21 23.81
CA VAL A 130 -5.04 12.91 22.66
C VAL A 130 -3.56 13.13 23.01
N ASP A 131 -3.26 13.83 24.06
CA ASP A 131 -1.93 14.18 24.58
C ASP A 131 -1.05 12.97 24.96
N THR A 132 -1.62 11.78 24.96
CA THR A 132 -0.89 10.51 25.04
C THR A 132 -0.19 10.16 23.73
N LEU A 133 -0.61 10.75 22.60
CA LEU A 133 -0.02 10.57 21.27
C LEU A 133 1.07 11.63 21.03
N GLN A 134 2.04 11.23 20.21
CA GLN A 134 3.13 12.10 19.77
C GLN A 134 3.21 12.09 18.25
N VAL A 135 3.42 13.28 17.69
CA VAL A 135 3.51 13.52 16.24
C VAL A 135 4.89 14.06 15.89
N PRO A 136 5.33 13.99 14.63
CA PRO A 136 6.58 14.64 14.21
C PRO A 136 6.60 16.12 14.61
N ALA A 137 7.63 16.53 15.33
CA ALA A 137 7.72 17.90 15.88
C ALA A 137 7.78 18.98 14.78
N ARG A 138 8.16 18.59 13.55
CA ARG A 138 8.26 19.49 12.40
C ARG A 138 7.10 19.31 11.41
N ALA A 139 5.99 18.71 11.84
CA ALA A 139 4.79 18.60 11.04
C ALA A 139 4.29 19.96 10.54
N GLU A 140 3.77 20.00 9.33
CA GLU A 140 3.19 21.22 8.77
C GLU A 140 1.82 21.53 9.38
N ILE A 141 0.93 20.52 9.42
CA ILE A 141 -0.42 20.61 9.97
C ILE A 141 -0.68 19.34 10.78
N VAL A 142 -1.29 19.48 11.96
CA VAL A 142 -1.72 18.37 12.82
C VAL A 142 -3.20 18.50 13.12
N LEU A 143 -3.95 17.45 12.86
CA LEU A 143 -5.36 17.31 13.22
C LEU A 143 -5.43 16.40 14.45
N GLU A 144 -6.06 16.84 15.52
CA GLU A 144 -6.22 16.09 16.77
C GLU A 144 -7.69 15.92 17.11
N GLY A 145 -8.09 14.77 17.58
CA GLY A 145 -9.47 14.48 17.96
C GLY A 145 -9.74 13.01 18.22
N PHE A 146 -10.99 12.59 18.01
CA PHE A 146 -11.45 11.29 18.42
C PHE A 146 -12.36 10.60 17.40
N ILE A 147 -12.39 9.29 17.47
CA ILE A 147 -13.51 8.49 16.95
C ILE A 147 -14.47 8.29 18.13
N TYR A 148 -15.67 8.86 18.01
CA TYR A 148 -16.66 8.83 19.07
C TYR A 148 -17.55 7.59 19.04
N PRO A 149 -17.94 7.06 20.22
CA PRO A 149 -19.02 6.09 20.29
C PRO A 149 -20.31 6.75 19.79
N GLN A 150 -21.13 5.96 19.10
CA GLN A 150 -22.44 6.40 18.62
C GLN A 150 -23.44 6.38 19.76
N GLU A 151 -24.02 7.52 20.09
CA GLU A 151 -25.04 7.62 21.11
C GLU A 151 -26.33 6.96 20.63
N GLY A 152 -26.95 6.19 21.49
CA GLY A 152 -28.37 5.81 21.38
C GLY A 152 -28.75 4.62 20.49
N THR A 153 -27.83 3.72 20.13
CA THR A 153 -28.23 2.47 19.44
C THR A 153 -28.39 1.34 20.44
N PRO A 154 -29.63 0.85 20.69
CA PRO A 154 -29.85 -0.36 21.50
C PRO A 154 -29.12 -1.56 20.85
N ALA A 155 -28.66 -2.49 21.69
CA ALA A 155 -28.10 -3.76 21.23
C ALA A 155 -29.10 -4.47 20.28
N PRO A 156 -28.62 -5.07 19.15
CA PRO A 156 -29.53 -5.81 18.26
C PRO A 156 -30.14 -7.00 19.01
N ALA A 157 -31.40 -7.23 18.75
CA ALA A 157 -32.12 -8.43 19.19
C ALA A 157 -31.45 -9.71 18.64
N PRO A 158 -31.53 -10.84 19.36
CA PRO A 158 -30.93 -12.11 18.96
C PRO A 158 -31.46 -12.58 17.60
N ALA A 159 -30.58 -13.14 16.77
CA ALA A 159 -30.89 -13.65 15.44
C ALA A 159 -31.94 -14.78 15.51
N GLY A 160 -33.06 -14.62 14.82
CA GLY A 160 -34.09 -15.63 14.68
C GLY A 160 -35.36 -15.10 14.02
N ALA A 161 -35.34 -14.80 12.72
CA ALA A 161 -36.56 -14.66 11.93
C ALA A 161 -36.28 -15.06 10.46
N PRO A 162 -37.27 -15.74 9.80
CA PRO A 162 -37.08 -16.29 8.45
C PRO A 162 -37.11 -15.24 7.35
N PRO A 163 -36.57 -15.54 6.16
CA PRO A 163 -36.36 -14.56 5.07
C PRO A 163 -37.66 -14.13 4.43
N ARG A 164 -37.82 -12.84 4.18
CA ARG A 164 -38.93 -12.24 3.40
C ARG A 164 -38.52 -12.02 1.94
N PRO A 165 -39.49 -11.96 1.01
CA PRO A 165 -39.21 -11.88 -0.44
C PRO A 165 -38.66 -10.54 -0.87
N ARG A 166 -37.86 -10.55 -1.97
CA ARG A 166 -37.09 -9.41 -2.54
C ARG A 166 -37.98 -8.23 -2.92
N PRO A 167 -37.56 -7.03 -2.58
CA PRO A 167 -38.03 -5.77 -3.12
C PRO A 167 -37.01 -5.06 -4.03
N PRO A 168 -37.36 -3.87 -4.57
CA PRO A 168 -36.65 -3.17 -5.66
C PRO A 168 -35.21 -2.71 -5.31
N PRO A 169 -34.45 -2.06 -6.23
CA PRO A 169 -32.98 -1.95 -6.17
C PRO A 169 -32.47 -1.46 -4.82
N PRO A 170 -31.34 -1.97 -4.36
CA PRO A 170 -30.99 -1.98 -2.96
C PRO A 170 -30.67 -0.59 -2.40
N PRO A 171 -31.07 -0.31 -1.15
CA PRO A 171 -30.46 0.74 -0.36
C PRO A 171 -28.97 0.46 -0.15
N PRO A 172 -28.13 1.46 0.22
CA PRO A 172 -26.72 1.27 0.48
C PRO A 172 -26.50 0.05 1.40
N PRO A 173 -25.39 -0.69 1.21
CA PRO A 173 -25.15 -1.92 1.99
C PRO A 173 -25.28 -1.64 3.48
N PRO A 174 -25.87 -2.57 4.24
CA PRO A 174 -25.99 -2.42 5.69
C PRO A 174 -24.61 -2.30 6.31
N PRO A 175 -24.45 -1.58 7.44
CA PRO A 175 -23.18 -1.51 8.15
C PRO A 175 -22.65 -2.94 8.39
N PRO A 176 -21.31 -3.13 8.39
CA PRO A 176 -20.70 -4.45 8.46
C PRO A 176 -21.27 -5.25 9.64
N PRO A 177 -21.45 -6.58 9.49
CA PRO A 177 -21.94 -7.42 10.57
C PRO A 177 -21.04 -7.24 11.79
N ARG A 178 -21.65 -6.95 12.92
CA ARG A 178 -20.95 -6.81 14.20
C ARG A 178 -20.20 -8.11 14.49
N PRO A 179 -18.94 -8.07 14.96
CA PRO A 179 -18.31 -9.26 15.47
C PRO A 179 -19.21 -9.86 16.57
N ALA A 180 -19.58 -11.11 16.44
CA ALA A 180 -20.37 -11.84 17.42
C ALA A 180 -19.58 -11.94 18.73
N GLY A 181 -20.05 -11.29 19.77
CA GLY A 181 -19.49 -11.37 21.11
C GLY A 181 -19.53 -10.03 21.85
N ASN A 182 -20.41 -9.95 22.83
CA ASN A 182 -20.65 -8.90 23.83
C ASN A 182 -20.96 -7.49 23.28
N ALA A 183 -21.96 -6.85 23.83
CA ALA A 183 -22.45 -5.52 23.51
C ALA A 183 -21.32 -4.46 23.60
N SER A 184 -20.50 -4.37 22.58
CA SER A 184 -19.54 -3.28 22.45
C SER A 184 -20.28 -2.06 21.92
N ALA A 185 -20.01 -0.90 22.49
CA ALA A 185 -20.50 0.37 22.00
C ALA A 185 -20.20 0.47 20.51
N THR A 186 -21.20 0.85 19.72
CA THR A 186 -21.00 1.17 18.32
C THR A 186 -20.35 2.54 18.21
N TYR A 187 -19.37 2.67 17.32
CA TYR A 187 -18.74 3.94 17.00
C TYR A 187 -19.39 4.55 15.76
N GLU A 188 -19.25 5.87 15.60
CA GLU A 188 -19.77 6.56 14.44
C GLU A 188 -19.06 6.04 13.17
N HIS A 189 -19.84 5.60 12.17
CA HIS A 189 -19.38 5.14 10.86
C HIS A 189 -20.12 5.89 9.76
N ALA A 190 -19.46 6.06 8.63
CA ALA A 190 -20.06 6.61 7.42
C ALA A 190 -19.60 5.83 6.20
N LEU A 191 -20.37 5.93 5.11
CA LEU A 191 -20.09 5.28 3.83
C LEU A 191 -19.04 6.07 3.07
N GLU A 192 -17.85 5.48 2.86
CA GLU A 192 -16.71 6.08 2.17
C GLU A 192 -16.72 5.72 0.69
N GLY A 193 -16.35 6.68 -0.14
CA GLY A 193 -16.16 6.50 -1.57
C GLY A 193 -17.44 6.69 -2.41
N PRO A 194 -17.36 6.40 -3.71
CA PRO A 194 -16.18 5.87 -4.42
C PRO A 194 -15.05 6.89 -4.59
N TYR A 195 -13.82 6.37 -4.81
CA TYR A 195 -12.66 7.17 -5.18
C TYR A 195 -11.84 6.48 -6.27
N GLY A 196 -11.25 7.26 -7.17
CA GLY A 196 -10.26 6.77 -8.10
C GLY A 196 -9.03 6.25 -7.36
N ASP A 197 -8.57 5.03 -7.70
CA ASP A 197 -7.48 4.36 -7.00
C ASP A 197 -6.36 3.94 -7.97
N HIS A 198 -5.23 3.46 -7.42
CA HIS A 198 -3.99 3.15 -8.15
C HIS A 198 -4.12 2.10 -9.26
N THR A 199 -5.24 1.42 -9.36
CA THR A 199 -5.56 0.53 -10.48
C THR A 199 -6.11 1.26 -11.71
N GLY A 200 -6.42 2.56 -11.57
CA GLY A 200 -7.09 3.34 -12.60
C GLY A 200 -8.61 3.15 -12.62
N TYR A 201 -9.17 2.50 -11.60
CA TYR A 201 -10.60 2.29 -11.42
C TYR A 201 -11.08 2.88 -10.11
N TYR A 202 -12.40 3.20 -10.03
CA TYR A 202 -13.01 3.60 -8.78
C TYR A 202 -13.22 2.39 -7.86
N ASN A 203 -12.91 2.53 -6.56
CA ASN A 203 -13.21 1.51 -5.58
C ASN A 203 -14.70 1.48 -5.23
N GLU A 204 -15.15 0.36 -4.67
CA GLU A 204 -16.49 0.22 -4.12
C GLU A 204 -16.65 1.02 -2.82
N GLN A 205 -17.90 1.40 -2.51
CA GLN A 205 -18.23 2.07 -1.26
C GLN A 205 -18.18 1.08 -0.09
N GLU A 206 -17.64 1.55 1.04
CA GLU A 206 -17.52 0.74 2.26
C GLU A 206 -17.67 1.60 3.51
N TRP A 207 -18.14 0.99 4.61
CA TRP A 207 -18.35 1.67 5.89
C TRP A 207 -17.06 1.73 6.71
N PHE A 208 -16.67 2.94 7.12
CA PHE A 208 -15.50 3.17 7.96
C PHE A 208 -15.80 4.12 9.11
N PRO A 209 -14.99 4.10 10.20
CA PRO A 209 -15.18 4.98 11.35
C PRO A 209 -14.98 6.45 10.98
N VAL A 210 -15.74 7.31 11.66
CA VAL A 210 -15.67 8.77 11.52
C VAL A 210 -14.75 9.35 12.59
N PHE A 211 -13.76 10.10 12.15
CA PHE A 211 -12.85 10.89 12.97
C PHE A 211 -13.36 12.31 13.07
N THR A 212 -13.65 12.76 14.30
CA THR A 212 -14.04 14.14 14.61
C THR A 212 -12.80 14.92 15.07
N VAL A 213 -12.45 15.95 14.32
CA VAL A 213 -11.33 16.85 14.62
C VAL A 213 -11.76 17.92 15.61
N GLU A 214 -11.04 18.05 16.73
CA GLU A 214 -11.31 19.03 17.78
C GLU A 214 -10.30 20.17 17.82
N ARG A 215 -9.11 19.90 17.25
CA ARG A 215 -8.01 20.88 17.18
C ARG A 215 -7.24 20.71 15.87
N ILE A 216 -6.88 21.83 15.28
CA ILE A 216 -5.93 21.90 14.16
C ILE A 216 -4.78 22.82 14.60
N THR A 217 -3.59 22.25 14.67
CA THR A 217 -2.35 22.99 14.88
C THR A 217 -1.57 23.02 13.58
N MET A 218 -1.04 24.18 13.20
CA MET A 218 -0.28 24.32 11.96
C MET A 218 0.87 25.33 12.13
N ARG A 219 1.88 25.17 11.30
CA ARG A 219 2.94 26.18 11.17
C ARG A 219 2.35 27.48 10.65
N ARG A 220 3.06 28.60 10.87
CA ARG A 220 2.60 29.92 10.40
C ARG A 220 2.44 29.96 8.87
N ASP A 221 3.42 29.39 8.16
CA ASP A 221 3.45 29.27 6.69
C ASP A 221 3.38 27.79 6.32
N ALA A 222 2.30 27.12 6.73
CA ALA A 222 2.13 25.69 6.56
C ALA A 222 1.99 25.29 5.09
N ILE A 223 2.69 24.23 4.68
CA ILE A 223 2.56 23.61 3.37
C ILE A 223 1.58 22.44 3.49
N TYR A 224 0.49 22.48 2.72
CA TYR A 224 -0.41 21.34 2.59
C TYR A 224 0.18 20.32 1.62
N HIS A 225 0.60 19.19 2.15
CA HIS A 225 1.20 18.11 1.39
C HIS A 225 0.14 17.10 0.96
N SER A 226 -0.07 16.97 -0.33
CA SER A 226 -1.04 16.03 -0.91
C SER A 226 -0.48 15.36 -2.17
N THR A 227 -1.19 14.33 -2.61
CA THR A 227 -0.87 13.58 -3.83
C THR A 227 -2.15 13.09 -4.50
N TYR A 228 -2.05 12.26 -5.52
CA TYR A 228 -3.17 11.59 -6.14
C TYR A 228 -2.82 10.14 -6.48
N THR A 229 -3.84 9.30 -6.60
CA THR A 229 -3.74 7.95 -7.12
C THR A 229 -4.61 7.81 -8.37
N GLY A 230 -4.21 6.94 -9.29
CA GLY A 230 -4.93 6.70 -10.52
C GLY A 230 -4.19 5.69 -11.40
N LYS A 231 -4.46 5.72 -12.70
CA LYS A 231 -3.66 4.94 -13.64
C LYS A 231 -2.21 5.44 -13.62
N PRO A 232 -1.21 4.57 -13.45
CA PRO A 232 0.20 4.97 -13.41
C PRO A 232 0.64 5.81 -14.63
N PRO A 233 1.57 6.77 -14.46
CA PRO A 233 2.34 7.03 -13.23
C PRO A 233 1.53 7.80 -12.19
N ASP A 234 1.62 7.35 -10.93
CA ASP A 234 0.94 7.94 -9.79
C ASP A 234 1.81 7.84 -8.51
N GLU A 235 1.27 8.24 -7.37
CA GLU A 235 2.01 8.19 -6.09
C GLU A 235 2.50 6.78 -5.73
N PRO A 236 1.69 5.70 -5.74
CA PRO A 236 2.18 4.36 -5.44
C PRO A 236 3.30 3.88 -6.37
N ALA A 237 3.31 4.29 -7.63
CA ALA A 237 4.38 3.98 -8.56
C ALA A 237 5.71 4.62 -8.15
N VAL A 238 5.69 5.89 -7.74
CA VAL A 238 6.88 6.62 -7.27
C VAL A 238 7.38 6.07 -5.93
N LEU A 239 6.47 5.81 -4.98
CA LEU A 239 6.83 5.18 -3.70
C LEU A 239 7.39 3.78 -3.89
N GLY A 240 6.90 3.02 -4.87
CA GLY A 240 7.39 1.70 -5.23
C GLY A 240 8.88 1.69 -5.56
N VAL A 241 9.39 2.73 -6.24
CA VAL A 241 10.83 2.88 -6.54
C VAL A 241 11.62 2.99 -5.23
N ALA A 242 11.23 3.88 -4.33
CA ALA A 242 11.91 4.09 -3.05
C ALA A 242 11.84 2.83 -2.15
N LEU A 243 10.72 2.13 -2.13
CA LEU A 243 10.56 0.90 -1.37
C LEU A 243 11.43 -0.24 -1.93
N ASN A 244 11.62 -0.31 -3.24
CA ASN A 244 12.53 -1.28 -3.86
C ASN A 244 13.96 -1.11 -3.36
N GLU A 245 14.48 0.11 -3.29
CA GLU A 245 15.82 0.39 -2.74
C GLU A 245 16.01 -0.13 -1.32
N VAL A 246 14.93 -0.16 -0.53
CA VAL A 246 14.96 -0.66 0.86
C VAL A 246 14.85 -2.20 0.92
N PHE A 247 13.96 -2.80 0.13
CA PHE A 247 13.60 -4.22 0.29
C PHE A 247 14.35 -5.16 -0.63
N VAL A 248 14.80 -4.73 -1.79
CA VAL A 248 15.57 -5.58 -2.73
C VAL A 248 16.85 -6.12 -2.06
N PRO A 249 17.64 -5.35 -1.31
CA PRO A 249 18.79 -5.90 -0.59
C PRO A 249 18.44 -6.97 0.45
N LEU A 250 17.26 -6.90 1.08
CA LEU A 250 16.79 -7.92 2.01
C LEU A 250 16.35 -9.19 1.28
N LEU A 251 15.67 -9.03 0.15
CA LEU A 251 15.29 -10.12 -0.74
C LEU A 251 16.54 -10.86 -1.25
N GLN A 252 17.56 -10.13 -1.69
CA GLN A 252 18.83 -10.66 -2.17
C GLN A 252 19.62 -11.41 -1.10
N LYS A 253 19.52 -11.01 0.17
CA LYS A 253 20.11 -11.78 1.27
C LYS A 253 19.46 -13.15 1.47
N GLN A 254 18.17 -13.26 1.21
CA GLN A 254 17.42 -14.49 1.30
C GLN A 254 17.55 -15.35 0.04
N PHE A 255 17.60 -14.71 -1.11
CA PHE A 255 17.70 -15.30 -2.46
C PHE A 255 18.90 -14.72 -3.17
N THR A 256 20.09 -15.25 -2.87
CA THR A 256 21.37 -14.71 -3.36
C THR A 256 21.52 -14.81 -4.88
N GLU A 257 20.72 -15.64 -5.51
CA GLU A 257 20.60 -15.77 -6.97
C GLU A 257 19.91 -14.59 -7.65
N ILE A 258 19.12 -13.78 -6.93
CA ILE A 258 18.47 -12.59 -7.48
C ILE A 258 19.50 -11.46 -7.59
N THR A 259 19.82 -11.07 -8.81
CA THR A 259 20.80 -10.01 -9.11
C THR A 259 20.14 -8.65 -9.19
N ASP A 260 18.89 -8.56 -9.69
CA ASP A 260 18.12 -7.32 -9.69
C ASP A 260 16.61 -7.63 -9.60
N PHE A 261 15.83 -6.63 -9.19
CA PHE A 261 14.39 -6.76 -8.99
C PHE A 261 13.69 -5.44 -9.32
N TYR A 262 12.66 -5.49 -10.14
CA TYR A 262 11.96 -4.30 -10.60
C TYR A 262 10.45 -4.44 -10.52
N LEU A 263 9.80 -3.47 -9.92
CA LEU A 263 8.34 -3.30 -9.96
C LEU A 263 8.02 -2.18 -10.95
N PRO A 264 7.63 -2.51 -12.18
CA PRO A 264 7.33 -1.49 -13.18
C PRO A 264 6.11 -0.66 -12.77
N PRO A 265 6.12 0.67 -12.97
CA PRO A 265 4.99 1.53 -12.68
C PRO A 265 3.69 1.04 -13.31
N GLU A 266 3.76 0.54 -14.54
CA GLU A 266 2.64 -0.02 -15.29
C GLU A 266 2.01 -1.26 -14.62
N GLY A 267 2.75 -1.91 -13.74
CA GLY A 267 2.29 -3.01 -12.90
C GLY A 267 1.42 -2.57 -11.71
N CYS A 268 0.99 -1.32 -11.66
CA CYS A 268 0.13 -0.77 -10.60
C CYS A 268 0.68 -1.10 -9.20
N SER A 269 1.82 -0.52 -8.85
CA SER A 269 2.56 -0.75 -7.61
C SER A 269 3.29 -2.11 -7.63
N TYR A 270 2.83 -3.11 -6.88
CA TYR A 270 3.51 -4.40 -6.68
C TYR A 270 2.84 -5.58 -7.43
N ARG A 271 1.88 -5.33 -8.33
CA ARG A 271 1.13 -6.42 -9.00
C ARG A 271 1.93 -7.15 -10.05
N MET A 272 2.96 -6.52 -10.59
CA MET A 272 3.92 -7.15 -11.50
C MET A 272 5.33 -6.97 -10.98
N ALA A 273 6.13 -8.02 -11.04
CA ALA A 273 7.55 -8.00 -10.73
C ALA A 273 8.34 -8.61 -11.87
N ILE A 274 9.43 -7.95 -12.25
CA ILE A 274 10.44 -8.48 -13.16
C ILE A 274 11.67 -8.80 -12.32
N VAL A 275 12.11 -10.05 -12.36
CA VAL A 275 13.19 -10.57 -11.51
C VAL A 275 14.35 -11.02 -12.37
N GLN A 276 15.49 -10.37 -12.23
CA GLN A 276 16.72 -10.82 -12.86
C GLN A 276 17.47 -11.78 -11.92
N MET A 277 17.94 -12.89 -12.43
CA MET A 277 18.63 -13.88 -11.62
C MET A 277 19.80 -14.54 -12.32
N LYS A 278 20.74 -15.02 -11.50
CA LYS A 278 21.79 -15.96 -11.91
C LYS A 278 21.29 -17.39 -11.71
N LYS A 279 20.81 -18.00 -12.80
CA LYS A 279 20.31 -19.35 -12.76
C LYS A 279 21.44 -20.36 -12.54
N SER A 280 21.23 -21.38 -11.72
CA SER A 280 22.26 -22.36 -11.34
C SER A 280 21.86 -23.81 -11.57
N TYR A 281 20.58 -24.11 -11.82
CA TYR A 281 20.06 -25.44 -12.10
C TYR A 281 18.69 -25.39 -12.76
N ALA A 282 18.24 -26.50 -13.33
CA ALA A 282 16.92 -26.64 -13.95
C ALA A 282 15.80 -26.42 -12.90
N GLY A 283 14.79 -25.61 -13.23
CA GLY A 283 13.67 -25.28 -12.34
C GLY A 283 13.98 -24.18 -11.31
N HIS A 284 15.17 -23.60 -11.32
CA HIS A 284 15.56 -22.56 -10.35
C HIS A 284 14.67 -21.30 -10.43
N ALA A 285 14.27 -20.88 -11.63
CA ALA A 285 13.37 -19.76 -11.83
C ALA A 285 12.01 -19.95 -11.12
N LYS A 286 11.46 -21.18 -11.15
CA LYS A 286 10.20 -21.48 -10.46
C LYS A 286 10.33 -21.39 -8.94
N ARG A 287 11.46 -21.83 -8.37
CA ARG A 287 11.76 -21.63 -6.94
C ARG A 287 11.77 -20.15 -6.56
N VAL A 288 12.38 -19.30 -7.40
CA VAL A 288 12.42 -17.85 -7.18
C VAL A 288 11.02 -17.26 -7.19
N MET A 289 10.13 -17.66 -8.12
CA MET A 289 8.74 -17.20 -8.15
C MET A 289 8.02 -17.49 -6.83
N PHE A 290 8.08 -18.73 -6.34
CA PHE A 290 7.48 -19.11 -5.05
C PHE A 290 8.12 -18.36 -3.88
N GLY A 291 9.44 -18.15 -3.93
CA GLY A 291 10.17 -17.37 -2.95
C GLY A 291 9.67 -15.93 -2.86
N VAL A 292 9.55 -15.24 -3.99
CA VAL A 292 9.04 -13.86 -4.06
C VAL A 292 7.62 -13.77 -3.51
N TRP A 293 6.70 -14.64 -3.95
CA TRP A 293 5.31 -14.63 -3.48
C TRP A 293 5.15 -14.87 -1.98
N SER A 294 6.12 -15.49 -1.32
CA SER A 294 6.07 -15.81 0.13
C SER A 294 6.98 -14.93 1.00
N PHE A 295 7.82 -14.07 0.41
CA PHE A 295 8.87 -13.37 1.14
C PHE A 295 8.35 -12.25 2.04
N LEU A 296 7.59 -11.31 1.49
CA LEU A 296 7.02 -10.20 2.22
C LEU A 296 5.50 -10.13 2.00
N ARG A 297 4.80 -9.62 3.01
CA ARG A 297 3.35 -9.47 2.96
C ARG A 297 2.86 -8.73 1.72
N GLN A 298 3.57 -7.72 1.24
CA GLN A 298 3.21 -6.98 0.03
C GLN A 298 3.35 -7.82 -1.24
N PHE A 299 4.37 -8.69 -1.34
CA PHE A 299 4.57 -9.55 -2.51
C PHE A 299 3.58 -10.72 -2.57
N MET A 300 2.89 -11.01 -1.45
CA MET A 300 1.74 -11.90 -1.46
C MET A 300 0.67 -11.44 -2.47
N TYR A 301 0.59 -10.14 -2.75
CA TYR A 301 -0.35 -9.55 -3.69
C TYR A 301 0.21 -9.40 -5.13
N THR A 302 1.48 -9.74 -5.38
CA THR A 302 2.05 -9.75 -6.72
C THR A 302 1.34 -10.80 -7.57
N LYS A 303 0.78 -10.36 -8.68
CA LYS A 303 -0.04 -11.19 -9.58
C LYS A 303 0.81 -11.85 -10.66
N PHE A 304 1.71 -11.07 -11.25
CA PHE A 304 2.58 -11.51 -12.34
C PHE A 304 4.05 -11.43 -11.93
N ILE A 305 4.81 -12.49 -12.21
CA ILE A 305 6.27 -12.51 -12.07
C ILE A 305 6.88 -12.95 -13.39
N VAL A 306 7.81 -12.18 -13.91
CA VAL A 306 8.66 -12.57 -15.04
C VAL A 306 10.08 -12.73 -14.52
N VAL A 307 10.66 -13.93 -14.71
CA VAL A 307 12.05 -14.20 -14.29
C VAL A 307 12.91 -14.25 -15.55
N VAL A 308 14.00 -13.52 -15.56
CA VAL A 308 14.96 -13.42 -16.67
C VAL A 308 16.41 -13.62 -16.19
N ASP A 309 17.32 -13.91 -17.12
CA ASP A 309 18.74 -13.98 -16.82
C ASP A 309 19.40 -12.58 -16.75
N GLU A 310 20.67 -12.55 -16.33
CA GLU A 310 21.48 -11.34 -16.15
C GLU A 310 21.74 -10.53 -17.43
N ASP A 311 21.57 -11.14 -18.59
CA ASP A 311 21.72 -10.49 -19.90
C ASP A 311 20.54 -9.64 -20.36
N VAL A 312 19.45 -9.58 -19.57
CA VAL A 312 18.23 -8.83 -19.86
C VAL A 312 18.13 -7.61 -18.96
N ASN A 313 18.07 -6.41 -19.52
CA ASN A 313 17.77 -5.21 -18.76
C ASN A 313 16.27 -5.21 -18.35
N ILE A 314 16.02 -5.46 -17.07
CA ILE A 314 14.64 -5.58 -16.55
C ILE A 314 13.87 -4.26 -16.51
N ARG A 315 14.52 -3.12 -16.75
CA ARG A 315 13.90 -1.79 -16.86
C ARG A 315 13.60 -1.40 -18.31
N ASP A 316 14.04 -2.18 -19.27
CA ASP A 316 13.70 -2.01 -20.70
C ASP A 316 12.65 -3.05 -21.12
N TRP A 317 11.41 -2.60 -21.28
CA TRP A 317 10.32 -3.46 -21.73
C TRP A 317 10.58 -4.15 -23.08
N LYS A 318 11.40 -3.56 -23.96
CA LYS A 318 11.73 -4.20 -25.24
C LYS A 318 12.56 -5.46 -25.01
N GLU A 319 13.53 -5.39 -24.10
CA GLU A 319 14.34 -6.56 -23.74
C GLU A 319 13.54 -7.61 -22.98
N VAL A 320 12.67 -7.18 -22.04
CA VAL A 320 11.81 -8.08 -21.28
C VAL A 320 10.84 -8.82 -22.22
N ILE A 321 10.18 -8.11 -23.13
CA ILE A 321 9.28 -8.71 -24.11
C ILE A 321 10.04 -9.64 -25.07
N TRP A 322 11.24 -9.24 -25.52
CA TRP A 322 12.11 -10.10 -26.33
C TRP A 322 12.43 -11.40 -25.57
N ALA A 323 12.82 -11.35 -24.30
CA ALA A 323 13.11 -12.54 -23.51
C ALA A 323 11.86 -13.43 -23.36
N ILE A 324 10.68 -12.85 -23.09
CA ILE A 324 9.42 -13.60 -23.01
C ILE A 324 9.15 -14.31 -24.36
N THR A 325 9.24 -13.60 -25.46
CA THR A 325 8.84 -14.14 -26.78
C THR A 325 9.82 -15.17 -27.35
N THR A 326 11.09 -15.12 -26.94
CA THR A 326 12.15 -16.00 -27.47
C THR A 326 12.51 -17.17 -26.56
N ARG A 327 12.23 -17.07 -25.24
CA ARG A 327 12.68 -18.04 -24.23
C ARG A 327 11.54 -18.81 -23.56
N VAL A 328 10.29 -18.30 -23.62
CA VAL A 328 9.14 -18.94 -22.95
C VAL A 328 8.40 -19.86 -23.91
N ASP A 329 8.29 -21.12 -23.55
CA ASP A 329 7.22 -21.99 -24.02
C ASP A 329 6.05 -21.91 -23.04
N PRO A 330 4.84 -21.47 -23.47
CA PRO A 330 3.76 -21.15 -22.53
C PRO A 330 3.34 -22.31 -21.62
N VAL A 331 3.45 -23.55 -22.08
CA VAL A 331 3.07 -24.72 -21.27
C VAL A 331 4.17 -25.10 -20.29
N ARG A 332 5.41 -25.18 -20.77
CA ARG A 332 6.57 -25.57 -19.94
C ARG A 332 6.94 -24.56 -18.88
N ASP A 333 6.92 -23.26 -19.26
CA ASP A 333 7.57 -22.18 -18.52
C ASP A 333 6.60 -21.31 -17.73
N THR A 334 5.31 -21.59 -17.79
CA THR A 334 4.32 -20.89 -16.98
C THR A 334 4.03 -21.63 -15.67
N VAL A 335 4.02 -20.88 -14.58
CA VAL A 335 3.51 -21.33 -13.28
C VAL A 335 2.19 -20.63 -13.03
N MET A 336 1.12 -21.39 -12.88
CA MET A 336 -0.20 -20.90 -12.49
C MET A 336 -0.50 -21.36 -11.07
N VAL A 337 -0.90 -20.42 -10.20
CA VAL A 337 -1.34 -20.73 -8.84
C VAL A 337 -2.72 -20.13 -8.66
N ASP A 338 -3.70 -20.98 -8.42
CA ASP A 338 -5.09 -20.57 -8.25
C ASP A 338 -5.46 -20.38 -6.78
N SER A 339 -6.55 -19.64 -6.53
CA SER A 339 -7.18 -19.48 -5.22
C SER A 339 -6.22 -18.96 -4.14
N THR A 340 -5.44 -17.94 -4.47
CA THR A 340 -4.48 -17.30 -3.55
C THR A 340 -4.90 -15.88 -3.17
N PRO A 341 -4.40 -15.33 -2.06
CA PRO A 341 -4.63 -13.95 -1.72
C PRO A 341 -4.17 -12.99 -2.81
N ILE A 342 -5.04 -12.06 -3.16
CA ILE A 342 -4.80 -10.97 -4.11
C ILE A 342 -5.29 -9.65 -3.49
N ASP A 343 -4.86 -8.52 -4.03
CA ASP A 343 -5.36 -7.22 -3.62
C ASP A 343 -6.87 -7.11 -3.92
N TYR A 344 -7.65 -6.67 -2.92
CA TYR A 344 -9.10 -6.50 -3.05
C TYR A 344 -9.51 -5.46 -4.13
N LEU A 345 -8.59 -4.55 -4.51
CA LEU A 345 -8.76 -3.61 -5.63
C LEU A 345 -8.48 -4.25 -7.00
N ASP A 346 -8.19 -5.54 -7.07
CA ASP A 346 -8.05 -6.25 -8.34
C ASP A 346 -9.43 -6.72 -8.85
N PHE A 347 -10.10 -5.87 -9.61
CA PHE A 347 -11.39 -6.20 -10.22
C PHE A 347 -11.34 -7.33 -11.27
N ALA A 348 -10.15 -7.75 -11.71
CA ALA A 348 -9.99 -8.90 -12.57
C ALA A 348 -10.02 -10.23 -11.80
N SER A 349 -9.95 -10.20 -10.47
CA SER A 349 -10.09 -11.41 -9.66
C SER A 349 -11.57 -11.86 -9.61
N PRO A 350 -11.84 -13.17 -9.61
CA PRO A 350 -13.21 -13.69 -9.58
C PRO A 350 -13.94 -13.40 -8.26
N VAL A 351 -13.20 -13.24 -7.19
CA VAL A 351 -13.70 -12.90 -5.85
C VAL A 351 -12.78 -11.85 -5.22
N ALA A 352 -13.36 -10.86 -4.54
CA ALA A 352 -12.58 -9.84 -3.85
C ALA A 352 -11.58 -10.45 -2.86
N GLY A 353 -10.31 -10.11 -3.02
CA GLY A 353 -9.22 -10.63 -2.18
C GLY A 353 -8.76 -12.06 -2.47
N LEU A 354 -9.38 -12.77 -3.43
CA LEU A 354 -8.99 -14.12 -3.82
C LEU A 354 -8.92 -14.24 -5.35
N GLY A 355 -7.75 -14.56 -5.86
CA GLY A 355 -7.50 -14.66 -7.30
C GLY A 355 -6.39 -15.63 -7.63
N SER A 356 -5.82 -15.49 -8.82
CA SER A 356 -4.77 -16.35 -9.32
C SER A 356 -3.47 -15.57 -9.57
N LYS A 357 -2.37 -16.30 -9.66
CA LYS A 357 -1.03 -15.77 -9.95
C LYS A 357 -0.45 -16.48 -11.17
N MET A 358 0.38 -15.75 -11.92
CA MET A 358 1.11 -16.30 -13.06
C MET A 358 2.58 -15.91 -12.98
N GLY A 359 3.46 -16.90 -13.11
CA GLY A 359 4.90 -16.70 -13.27
C GLY A 359 5.36 -17.18 -14.62
N LEU A 360 6.25 -16.42 -15.27
CA LEU A 360 6.88 -16.76 -16.55
C LEU A 360 8.38 -16.97 -16.35
N ASP A 361 8.89 -18.15 -16.68
CA ASP A 361 10.33 -18.43 -16.73
C ASP A 361 10.88 -18.05 -18.11
N ALA A 362 11.30 -16.79 -18.24
CA ALA A 362 11.95 -16.26 -19.44
C ALA A 362 13.49 -16.32 -19.35
N THR A 363 14.04 -17.28 -18.61
CA THR A 363 15.48 -17.57 -18.58
C THR A 363 15.88 -18.50 -19.71
N ASN A 364 17.18 -18.54 -20.03
CA ASN A 364 17.77 -19.55 -20.89
C ASN A 364 17.52 -20.96 -20.30
N LYS A 365 17.27 -21.95 -21.16
CA LYS A 365 16.94 -23.30 -20.69
C LYS A 365 18.19 -24.15 -20.48
N TRP A 366 18.19 -24.85 -19.36
CA TRP A 366 19.26 -25.76 -18.97
C TRP A 366 18.96 -27.18 -19.44
N PRO A 367 19.98 -28.06 -19.51
CA PRO A 367 19.75 -29.48 -19.74
C PRO A 367 18.72 -30.06 -18.75
N GLY A 368 17.72 -30.77 -19.26
CA GLY A 368 16.58 -31.27 -18.48
C GLY A 368 15.33 -30.40 -18.50
N GLU A 369 15.43 -29.13 -18.92
CA GLU A 369 14.25 -28.26 -19.13
C GLU A 369 13.72 -28.31 -20.56
N THR A 370 14.58 -28.66 -21.50
CA THR A 370 14.22 -28.88 -22.92
C THR A 370 15.05 -30.01 -23.49
N SER A 371 14.51 -30.72 -24.48
CA SER A 371 15.22 -31.73 -25.26
C SER A 371 16.02 -31.13 -26.44
N ARG A 372 15.81 -29.84 -26.75
CA ARG A 372 16.53 -29.16 -27.81
C ARG A 372 17.84 -28.59 -27.31
N GLU A 373 18.86 -28.51 -28.16
CA GLU A 373 20.01 -27.66 -27.94
C GLU A 373 19.53 -26.19 -27.84
N TRP A 374 19.96 -25.48 -26.80
CA TRP A 374 19.54 -24.08 -26.59
C TRP A 374 20.26 -23.15 -27.57
N GLY A 375 19.54 -22.14 -28.06
CA GLY A 375 20.06 -21.20 -29.04
C GLY A 375 21.27 -20.42 -28.50
N ARG A 376 22.23 -20.14 -29.37
CA ARG A 376 23.39 -19.32 -29.05
C ARG A 376 23.07 -17.84 -29.32
N PRO A 377 23.25 -16.92 -28.35
CA PRO A 377 23.05 -15.50 -28.58
C PRO A 377 23.96 -14.95 -29.70
N ILE A 378 23.43 -14.00 -30.47
CA ILE A 378 24.21 -13.25 -31.46
C ILE A 378 24.91 -12.10 -30.72
N GLU A 379 26.22 -12.14 -30.70
CA GLU A 379 27.04 -11.11 -30.07
C GLU A 379 28.02 -10.51 -31.07
N MET A 380 28.20 -9.19 -31.00
CA MET A 380 29.19 -8.51 -31.80
C MET A 380 30.61 -8.76 -31.25
N ASP A 381 31.56 -9.00 -32.15
CA ASP A 381 32.97 -9.12 -31.79
C ASP A 381 33.45 -7.90 -30.98
N ALA A 382 34.14 -8.17 -29.86
CA ALA A 382 34.54 -7.13 -28.91
C ALA A 382 35.53 -6.10 -29.56
N ALA A 383 36.40 -6.54 -30.46
CA ALA A 383 37.33 -5.64 -31.16
C ALA A 383 36.59 -4.75 -32.17
N VAL A 384 35.55 -5.28 -32.82
CA VAL A 384 34.69 -4.50 -33.71
C VAL A 384 33.91 -3.46 -32.92
N LYS A 385 33.33 -3.84 -31.78
CA LYS A 385 32.62 -2.94 -30.90
C LYS A 385 33.50 -1.81 -30.42
N ALA A 386 34.69 -2.11 -29.87
CA ALA A 386 35.65 -1.11 -29.42
C ALA A 386 36.12 -0.18 -30.54
N ARG A 387 36.19 -0.67 -31.79
CA ARG A 387 36.52 0.18 -32.96
C ARG A 387 35.37 1.13 -33.27
N VAL A 388 34.12 0.66 -33.26
CA VAL A 388 32.97 1.50 -33.52
C VAL A 388 32.80 2.55 -32.43
N ASP A 389 32.97 2.20 -31.16
CA ASP A 389 32.88 3.13 -30.01
C ASP A 389 33.90 4.28 -30.16
N ARG A 390 35.11 3.98 -30.65
CA ARG A 390 36.10 5.04 -30.94
C ARG A 390 35.68 5.94 -32.10
N LEU A 391 35.13 5.34 -33.17
CA LEU A 391 34.65 6.13 -34.32
C LEU A 391 33.48 7.07 -33.91
N TRP A 392 32.58 6.63 -33.01
CA TRP A 392 31.52 7.48 -32.47
C TRP A 392 32.08 8.72 -31.76
N GLN A 393 33.17 8.53 -30.97
CA GLN A 393 33.83 9.64 -30.28
C GLN A 393 34.53 10.60 -31.27
N GLU A 394 35.15 10.06 -32.33
CA GLU A 394 35.84 10.86 -33.37
C GLU A 394 34.88 11.73 -34.19
N ILE A 395 33.67 11.27 -34.43
CA ILE A 395 32.64 12.01 -35.19
C ILE A 395 31.72 12.85 -34.31
N GLY A 396 31.91 12.83 -33.00
CA GLY A 396 31.19 13.68 -32.04
C GLY A 396 29.76 13.33 -31.83
N LEU A 397 29.39 12.05 -31.94
CA LEU A 397 28.05 11.52 -31.69
C LEU A 397 28.00 10.72 -30.37
#